data_a0774c23614e8844f0f7697fb3a2fcad
#
_entry.id   a0774c23614e8844f0f7697fb3a2fcad
#
_cell.length_a   1.000
_cell.length_b   1.000
_cell.length_c   1.000
_cell.angle_alpha   90.00
_cell.angle_beta   90.00
_cell.angle_gamma   90.00
#
_symmetry.space_group_name_H-M   'P 1'
#
loop_
_entity.id
_entity.type
_entity.pdbx_description
1 polymer ?
#
loop_
_entity_poly.entity_id
_entity_poly.type
_entity_poly.pdbx_seq_one_letter_code
_entity_poly.pdbx_strand_id
1 'polypeptide(L)'
;MKKLINHPDRVTLESIEGFALAYPDLVRQVAPHAIARKNAPISGKVGVVVGGGSGHEPLFIGWVGLGMADAAVLGEVFASPAPPLILQAANAANGDRGLLFIYGNYAGDNMNFDMALDLAKEKGMEVESVRVWDDVASAPPEKVSERRGLAADFFVIKVSGAMAETKAPLSEVKRVAEKARDNSRTFAVALSPATIPSSGKPTFAIGENEMYFGIGAHGEKGVRRTPLLSADETAEVLTGEVARDLGLGGSEEVNLLVNGYGSTTLMELFIVNRKVQGILRERHISVHRTEVGNFLTTQEMAGCSVTMMRLDEELRRLCDAPAMTPAYRL
;
A
#
# COMPACT_ATOMS: atom_id res chain seq x y z
N MET A 1 -18.05 20.79 -1.97
CA MET A 1 -17.62 19.40 -1.69
C MET A 1 -18.76 18.64 -0.99
N LYS A 2 -19.02 17.41 -1.37
CA LYS A 2 -20.09 16.57 -0.81
C LYS A 2 -19.44 15.33 -0.18
N LYS A 3 -19.06 15.44 1.11
CA LYS A 3 -18.44 14.35 1.88
C LYS A 3 -19.14 14.19 3.23
N LEU A 4 -19.20 12.96 3.73
CA LEU A 4 -19.78 12.64 5.03
C LEU A 4 -18.71 12.83 6.12
N ILE A 5 -18.42 14.06 6.44
CA ILE A 5 -17.43 14.49 7.45
C ILE A 5 -18.01 15.59 8.33
N ASN A 6 -17.46 15.77 9.54
CA ASN A 6 -17.81 16.90 10.40
C ASN A 6 -16.99 18.14 10.02
N HIS A 7 -15.74 18.20 10.48
CA HIS A 7 -14.83 19.28 10.16
C HIS A 7 -13.62 18.77 9.36
N PRO A 8 -13.17 19.43 8.28
CA PRO A 8 -12.04 18.98 7.47
C PRO A 8 -10.76 18.64 8.26
N ASP A 9 -10.44 19.43 9.30
CA ASP A 9 -9.25 19.23 10.13
C ASP A 9 -9.39 18.10 11.15
N ARG A 10 -10.55 17.46 11.23
CA ARG A 10 -10.83 16.33 12.15
C ARG A 10 -10.94 14.98 11.43
N VAL A 11 -10.89 14.98 10.11
CA VAL A 11 -11.17 13.80 9.29
C VAL A 11 -10.29 12.61 9.67
N THR A 12 -8.99 12.82 9.78
CA THR A 12 -8.03 11.77 10.15
C THR A 12 -8.30 11.22 11.55
N LEU A 13 -8.46 12.10 12.54
CA LEU A 13 -8.65 11.70 13.93
C LEU A 13 -9.97 10.94 14.13
N GLU A 14 -11.06 11.47 13.57
CA GLU A 14 -12.39 10.85 13.67
C GLU A 14 -12.47 9.51 12.91
N SER A 15 -11.75 9.41 11.78
CA SER A 15 -11.63 8.16 11.03
C SER A 15 -10.90 7.08 11.83
N ILE A 16 -9.76 7.41 12.46
CA ILE A 16 -8.99 6.47 13.28
C ILE A 16 -9.80 6.01 14.50
N GLU A 17 -10.48 6.95 15.18
CA GLU A 17 -11.35 6.63 16.31
C GLU A 17 -12.47 5.68 15.88
N GLY A 18 -13.19 6.02 14.81
CA GLY A 18 -14.26 5.18 14.27
C GLY A 18 -13.77 3.80 13.83
N PHE A 19 -12.58 3.73 13.24
CA PHE A 19 -11.96 2.46 12.86
C PHE A 19 -11.64 1.58 14.09
N ALA A 20 -11.02 2.15 15.13
CA ALA A 20 -10.70 1.41 16.35
C ALA A 20 -11.96 0.89 17.07
N LEU A 21 -13.05 1.67 17.04
CA LEU A 21 -14.35 1.27 17.58
C LEU A 21 -15.02 0.15 16.77
N ALA A 22 -14.78 0.10 15.46
CA ALA A 22 -15.34 -0.93 14.57
C ALA A 22 -14.64 -2.29 14.73
N TYR A 23 -13.36 -2.31 15.12
CA TYR A 23 -12.54 -3.53 15.20
C TYR A 23 -11.85 -3.73 16.56
N PRO A 24 -12.60 -3.66 17.71
CA PRO A 24 -12.01 -3.65 19.05
C PRO A 24 -11.30 -4.96 19.43
N ASP A 25 -11.60 -6.06 18.71
CA ASP A 25 -10.98 -7.37 18.94
C ASP A 25 -9.66 -7.53 18.21
N LEU A 26 -9.40 -6.74 17.16
CA LEU A 26 -8.22 -6.84 16.30
C LEU A 26 -7.19 -5.75 16.60
N VAL A 27 -7.65 -4.53 16.86
CA VAL A 27 -6.79 -3.37 17.04
C VAL A 27 -7.15 -2.54 18.27
N ARG A 28 -6.24 -1.65 18.67
CA ARG A 28 -6.48 -0.60 19.66
C ARG A 28 -5.82 0.69 19.24
N GLN A 29 -6.45 1.81 19.52
CA GLN A 29 -5.81 3.11 19.35
C GLN A 29 -4.76 3.30 20.45
N VAL A 30 -3.54 3.69 20.06
CA VAL A 30 -2.38 3.87 20.97
C VAL A 30 -1.95 5.33 21.07
N ALA A 31 -2.36 6.13 20.10
CA ALA A 31 -2.20 7.58 20.08
C ALA A 31 -3.26 8.17 19.13
N PRO A 32 -3.48 9.49 19.11
CA PRO A 32 -4.47 10.12 18.22
C PRO A 32 -4.33 9.72 16.75
N HIS A 33 -3.10 9.59 16.26
CA HIS A 33 -2.77 9.24 14.87
C HIS A 33 -2.28 7.80 14.69
N ALA A 34 -2.34 6.95 15.72
CA ALA A 34 -1.75 5.61 15.64
C ALA A 34 -2.64 4.54 16.25
N ILE A 35 -2.68 3.41 15.58
CA ILE A 35 -3.26 2.17 16.07
C ILE A 35 -2.18 1.09 16.18
N ALA A 36 -2.42 0.10 17.01
CA ALA A 36 -1.63 -1.11 17.08
C ALA A 36 -2.54 -2.33 17.11
N ARG A 37 -1.99 -3.47 16.70
CA ARG A 37 -2.61 -4.78 16.89
C ARG A 37 -3.01 -4.96 18.38
N LYS A 38 -4.15 -5.59 18.64
CA LYS A 38 -4.74 -5.71 19.97
C LYS A 38 -3.76 -6.19 21.04
N ASN A 39 -2.95 -7.17 20.68
CA ASN A 39 -1.98 -7.82 21.57
C ASN A 39 -0.51 -7.34 21.37
N ALA A 40 -0.28 -6.25 20.63
CA ALA A 40 1.05 -5.64 20.54
C ALA A 40 1.45 -4.95 21.86
N PRO A 41 2.77 -4.87 22.20
CA PRO A 41 3.88 -5.49 21.48
C PRO A 41 3.96 -7.01 21.72
N ILE A 42 4.53 -7.74 20.78
CA ILE A 42 4.71 -9.19 20.90
C ILE A 42 6.16 -9.50 21.23
N SER A 43 6.40 -10.02 22.41
CA SER A 43 7.75 -10.35 22.88
C SER A 43 8.47 -11.34 21.96
N GLY A 44 9.72 -11.06 21.65
CA GLY A 44 10.57 -11.88 20.81
C GLY A 44 10.23 -11.83 19.32
N LYS A 45 9.40 -10.88 18.88
CA LYS A 45 9.03 -10.65 17.48
C LYS A 45 9.50 -9.27 17.02
N VAL A 46 9.97 -9.18 15.78
CA VAL A 46 10.20 -7.89 15.11
C VAL A 46 8.85 -7.18 14.93
N GLY A 47 8.76 -5.93 15.40
CA GLY A 47 7.57 -5.11 15.19
C GLY A 47 7.55 -4.51 13.78
N VAL A 48 6.49 -4.78 13.02
CA VAL A 48 6.29 -4.17 11.69
C VAL A 48 5.40 -2.95 11.84
N VAL A 49 5.95 -1.76 11.53
CA VAL A 49 5.26 -0.46 11.60
C VAL A 49 5.08 0.09 10.20
N VAL A 50 3.85 0.42 9.85
CA VAL A 50 3.50 0.97 8.54
C VAL A 50 2.92 2.38 8.69
N GLY A 51 3.04 3.21 7.67
CA GLY A 51 2.42 4.52 7.74
C GLY A 51 2.68 5.41 6.54
N GLY A 52 1.93 6.50 6.52
CA GLY A 52 1.90 7.52 5.49
C GLY A 52 0.71 8.44 5.70
N GLY A 53 0.25 9.15 4.67
CA GLY A 53 -0.95 9.96 4.72
C GLY A 53 -2.22 9.13 4.95
N SER A 54 -3.25 9.70 5.56
CA SER A 54 -4.61 9.17 5.50
C SER A 54 -5.26 9.47 4.15
N GLY A 55 -6.45 8.89 3.89
CA GLY A 55 -7.15 9.01 2.61
C GLY A 55 -6.83 7.90 1.61
N HIS A 56 -6.08 6.91 2.05
CA HIS A 56 -5.69 5.73 1.27
C HIS A 56 -6.31 4.42 1.78
N GLU A 57 -7.22 4.52 2.75
CA GLU A 57 -7.80 3.37 3.44
C GLU A 57 -8.33 2.30 2.44
N PRO A 58 -8.05 1.01 2.75
CA PRO A 58 -7.53 0.42 3.98
C PRO A 58 -6.02 0.51 4.21
N LEU A 59 -5.21 0.99 3.25
CA LEU A 59 -3.79 1.27 3.49
C LEU A 59 -3.69 2.38 4.56
N PHE A 60 -3.00 2.27 5.57
CA PHE A 60 -2.16 1.36 6.27
C PHE A 60 -2.93 0.68 7.41
N ILE A 61 -3.94 1.38 7.92
CA ILE A 61 -4.71 1.07 9.13
C ILE A 61 -5.42 -0.29 9.03
N GLY A 62 -5.96 -0.63 7.85
CA GLY A 62 -6.64 -1.89 7.58
C GLY A 62 -5.73 -3.13 7.59
N TRP A 63 -4.42 -2.94 7.49
CA TRP A 63 -3.43 -4.03 7.46
C TRP A 63 -2.79 -4.32 8.80
N VAL A 64 -3.28 -3.73 9.90
CA VAL A 64 -2.79 -4.00 11.25
C VAL A 64 -3.44 -5.26 11.81
N GLY A 65 -2.64 -6.29 12.09
CA GLY A 65 -3.10 -7.56 12.64
C GLY A 65 -2.13 -8.71 12.43
N LEU A 66 -2.58 -9.91 12.76
CA LEU A 66 -1.79 -11.14 12.62
C LEU A 66 -1.29 -11.34 11.18
N GLY A 67 -0.02 -11.64 11.03
CA GLY A 67 0.61 -11.95 9.72
C GLY A 67 0.79 -10.75 8.80
N MET A 68 0.55 -9.53 9.29
CA MET A 68 0.76 -8.26 8.60
C MET A 68 1.43 -7.24 9.54
N ALA A 69 0.98 -5.97 9.60
CA ALA A 69 1.59 -4.96 10.45
C ALA A 69 1.20 -5.12 11.93
N ASP A 70 2.09 -4.69 12.85
CA ASP A 70 1.83 -4.63 14.29
C ASP A 70 1.29 -3.25 14.72
N ALA A 71 1.66 -2.19 13.99
CA ALA A 71 1.12 -0.85 14.20
C ALA A 71 1.07 -0.07 12.88
N ALA A 72 0.17 0.91 12.83
CA ALA A 72 0.09 1.89 11.77
C ALA A 72 0.02 3.30 12.34
N VAL A 73 0.64 4.26 11.63
CA VAL A 73 0.58 5.69 11.93
C VAL A 73 0.12 6.45 10.70
N LEU A 74 -0.88 7.33 10.87
CA LEU A 74 -1.44 8.12 9.79
C LEU A 74 -1.16 9.61 10.00
N GLY A 75 -0.68 10.26 8.96
CA GLY A 75 -0.66 11.73 8.88
C GLY A 75 -2.03 12.28 8.45
N GLU A 76 -2.08 13.57 8.22
CA GLU A 76 -3.25 14.21 7.62
C GLU A 76 -3.50 13.68 6.19
N VAL A 77 -4.66 14.02 5.62
CA VAL A 77 -5.04 13.50 4.30
C VAL A 77 -3.96 13.84 3.26
N PHE A 78 -3.36 12.78 2.68
CA PHE A 78 -2.27 12.82 1.70
C PHE A 78 -0.97 13.48 2.21
N ALA A 79 -0.76 13.52 3.52
CA ALA A 79 0.44 14.09 4.13
C ALA A 79 1.09 13.12 5.11
N SER A 80 2.40 13.08 5.09
CA SER A 80 3.21 12.21 5.96
C SER A 80 3.00 12.50 7.45
N PRO A 81 2.94 11.47 8.34
CA PRO A 81 2.89 11.68 9.78
C PRO A 81 4.19 12.30 10.30
N ALA A 82 4.07 13.21 11.28
CA ALA A 82 5.24 13.81 11.92
C ALA A 82 6.07 12.77 12.72
N PRO A 83 7.40 12.91 12.80
CA PRO A 83 8.28 11.94 13.47
C PRO A 83 7.88 11.53 14.89
N PRO A 84 7.39 12.43 15.78
CA PRO A 84 6.90 12.03 17.09
C PRO A 84 5.71 11.06 17.05
N LEU A 85 4.84 11.16 16.04
CA LEU A 85 3.69 10.27 15.86
C LEU A 85 4.16 8.88 15.41
N ILE A 86 5.16 8.81 14.53
CA ILE A 86 5.80 7.55 14.09
C ILE A 86 6.39 6.84 15.30
N LEU A 87 7.08 7.57 16.19
CA LEU A 87 7.64 7.00 17.43
C LEU A 87 6.57 6.44 18.37
N GLN A 88 5.37 7.01 18.40
CA GLN A 88 4.28 6.46 19.22
C GLN A 88 3.85 5.07 18.72
N ALA A 89 3.72 4.91 17.40
CA ALA A 89 3.44 3.61 16.78
C ALA A 89 4.61 2.62 16.99
N ALA A 90 5.85 3.09 16.83
CA ALA A 90 7.05 2.30 17.08
C ALA A 90 7.10 1.74 18.52
N ASN A 91 6.87 2.60 19.52
CA ASN A 91 6.82 2.17 20.93
C ASN A 91 5.73 1.10 21.16
N ALA A 92 4.58 1.24 20.52
CA ALA A 92 3.48 0.27 20.67
C ALA A 92 3.75 -1.08 20.01
N ALA A 93 4.62 -1.13 19.00
CA ALA A 93 5.00 -2.34 18.25
C ALA A 93 6.30 -3.00 18.75
N ASN A 94 7.09 -2.32 19.59
CA ASN A 94 8.43 -2.79 19.98
C ASN A 94 8.38 -4.00 20.93
N GLY A 95 8.65 -5.18 20.41
CA GLY A 95 8.70 -6.47 21.11
C GLY A 95 10.12 -6.95 21.44
N ASP A 96 11.08 -6.03 21.59
CA ASP A 96 12.48 -6.27 21.94
C ASP A 96 13.32 -7.06 20.91
N ARG A 97 12.86 -7.14 19.68
CA ARG A 97 13.59 -7.80 18.55
C ARG A 97 13.78 -6.88 17.35
N GLY A 98 13.70 -5.58 17.57
CA GLY A 98 13.81 -4.56 16.56
C GLY A 98 12.50 -4.23 15.87
N LEU A 99 12.54 -3.20 15.04
CA LEU A 99 11.41 -2.63 14.31
C LEU A 99 11.74 -2.51 12.83
N LEU A 100 10.76 -2.81 11.97
CA LEU A 100 10.82 -2.52 10.55
C LEU A 100 9.76 -1.49 10.19
N PHE A 101 10.19 -0.32 9.68
CA PHE A 101 9.30 0.69 9.10
C PHE A 101 9.08 0.41 7.61
N ILE A 102 7.82 0.40 7.16
CA ILE A 102 7.45 0.22 5.75
C ILE A 102 6.52 1.37 5.34
N TYR A 103 6.88 2.07 4.27
CA TYR A 103 6.14 3.22 3.75
C TYR A 103 6.41 3.42 2.25
N GLY A 104 5.49 4.12 1.57
CA GLY A 104 5.66 4.48 0.17
C GLY A 104 6.81 5.48 -0.02
N ASN A 105 7.54 5.38 -1.12
CA ASN A 105 8.69 6.26 -1.42
C ASN A 105 8.21 7.65 -1.88
N TYR A 106 7.85 8.48 -0.92
CA TYR A 106 7.49 9.89 -1.12
C TYR A 106 8.41 10.78 -0.29
N ALA A 107 8.71 11.99 -0.78
CA ALA A 107 9.69 12.88 -0.15
C ALA A 107 9.34 13.22 1.31
N GLY A 108 8.07 13.48 1.61
CA GLY A 108 7.61 13.75 2.98
C GLY A 108 7.77 12.55 3.89
N ASP A 109 7.39 11.35 3.43
CA ASP A 109 7.53 10.11 4.20
C ASP A 109 9.01 9.78 4.41
N ASN A 110 9.84 9.88 3.37
CA ASN A 110 11.27 9.65 3.47
C ASN A 110 11.90 10.53 4.57
N MET A 111 11.60 11.83 4.56
CA MET A 111 12.16 12.77 5.55
C MET A 111 11.67 12.46 6.97
N ASN A 112 10.37 12.23 7.15
CA ASN A 112 9.78 12.04 8.47
C ASN A 112 10.12 10.67 9.08
N PHE A 113 10.11 9.59 8.28
CA PHE A 113 10.50 8.26 8.75
C PHE A 113 12.00 8.14 8.99
N ASP A 114 12.87 8.78 8.17
CA ASP A 114 14.32 8.83 8.45
C ASP A 114 14.60 9.54 9.78
N MET A 115 13.96 10.69 10.02
CA MET A 115 14.08 11.40 11.32
C MET A 115 13.55 10.55 12.49
N ALA A 116 12.41 9.87 12.31
CA ALA A 116 11.87 8.98 13.33
C ALA A 116 12.78 7.78 13.61
N LEU A 117 13.44 7.25 12.57
CA LEU A 117 14.40 6.16 12.67
C LEU A 117 15.62 6.61 13.52
N ASP A 118 16.17 7.79 13.25
CA ASP A 118 17.29 8.33 14.04
C ASP A 118 16.89 8.54 15.50
N LEU A 119 15.73 9.16 15.75
CA LEU A 119 15.21 9.34 17.12
C LEU A 119 14.91 8.01 17.85
N ALA A 120 14.50 6.96 17.14
CA ALA A 120 14.31 5.64 17.71
C ALA A 120 15.66 5.00 18.09
N LYS A 121 16.68 5.13 17.25
CA LYS A 121 18.05 4.66 17.54
C LYS A 121 18.67 5.38 18.74
N GLU A 122 18.46 6.68 18.86
CA GLU A 122 18.90 7.46 20.05
C GLU A 122 18.26 6.94 21.35
N LYS A 123 17.05 6.36 21.27
CA LYS A 123 16.37 5.69 22.39
C LYS A 123 16.78 4.23 22.59
N GLY A 124 17.79 3.75 21.88
CA GLY A 124 18.30 2.38 21.99
C GLY A 124 17.44 1.33 21.27
N MET A 125 16.53 1.71 20.37
CA MET A 125 15.77 0.76 19.56
C MET A 125 16.61 0.33 18.36
N GLU A 126 16.61 -0.96 18.04
CA GLU A 126 17.08 -1.46 16.75
C GLU A 126 15.99 -1.22 15.70
N VAL A 127 16.25 -0.41 14.69
CA VAL A 127 15.27 0.00 13.69
C VAL A 127 15.88 0.00 12.29
N GLU A 128 15.13 -0.56 11.34
CA GLU A 128 15.40 -0.51 9.92
C GLU A 128 14.17 0.00 9.15
N SER A 129 14.36 0.40 7.89
CA SER A 129 13.26 0.83 7.02
C SER A 129 13.31 0.19 5.65
N VAL A 130 12.13 0.06 5.02
CA VAL A 130 11.95 -0.31 3.62
C VAL A 130 10.97 0.66 2.98
N ARG A 131 11.44 1.36 1.95
CA ARG A 131 10.64 2.22 1.08
C ARG A 131 10.10 1.40 -0.07
N VAL A 132 8.82 1.54 -0.37
CA VAL A 132 8.18 0.87 -1.50
C VAL A 132 8.18 1.80 -2.72
N TRP A 133 8.58 1.28 -3.90
CA TRP A 133 8.79 2.04 -5.13
C TRP A 133 8.33 1.29 -6.39
N ASP A 134 7.09 0.88 -6.41
CA ASP A 134 6.52 -0.01 -7.43
C ASP A 134 5.91 0.69 -8.65
N ASP A 135 5.71 2.03 -8.60
CA ASP A 135 5.06 2.80 -9.67
C ASP A 135 5.94 2.94 -10.93
N VAL A 136 5.67 2.12 -11.94
CA VAL A 136 6.44 2.11 -13.20
C VAL A 136 6.33 3.41 -14.00
N ALA A 137 5.30 4.23 -13.73
CA ALA A 137 5.08 5.50 -14.44
C ALA A 137 5.99 6.63 -13.96
N SER A 138 6.49 6.56 -12.73
CA SER A 138 7.10 7.71 -12.06
C SER A 138 8.60 7.89 -12.33
N ALA A 139 9.31 6.82 -12.71
CA ALA A 139 10.70 6.88 -13.18
C ALA A 139 11.06 5.65 -14.01
N PRO A 140 12.06 5.74 -14.92
CA PRO A 140 12.47 4.63 -15.75
C PRO A 140 13.15 3.50 -14.94
N PRO A 141 13.33 2.29 -15.51
CA PRO A 141 13.89 1.13 -14.80
C PRO A 141 15.29 1.36 -14.21
N GLU A 142 16.13 2.18 -14.87
CA GLU A 142 17.49 2.52 -14.39
C GLU A 142 17.47 3.38 -13.12
N LYS A 143 16.31 3.96 -12.79
CA LYS A 143 16.08 4.83 -11.64
C LYS A 143 14.93 4.31 -10.75
N VAL A 144 14.82 2.99 -10.61
CA VAL A 144 13.72 2.35 -9.89
C VAL A 144 13.56 2.89 -8.45
N SER A 145 14.65 3.20 -7.76
CA SER A 145 14.63 3.74 -6.41
C SER A 145 14.09 5.19 -6.30
N GLU A 146 13.90 5.88 -7.44
CA GLU A 146 13.26 7.20 -7.49
C GLU A 146 11.74 7.10 -7.71
N ARG A 147 11.21 5.88 -7.94
CA ARG A 147 9.78 5.66 -8.17
C ARG A 147 8.97 5.88 -6.91
N ARG A 148 7.71 6.29 -7.10
CA ARG A 148 6.69 6.38 -6.03
C ARG A 148 6.27 5.00 -5.57
N GLY A 149 5.72 4.90 -4.33
CA GLY A 149 5.03 3.73 -3.82
C GLY A 149 3.55 3.74 -4.20
N LEU A 150 3.01 2.58 -4.53
CA LEU A 150 1.59 2.35 -4.80
C LEU A 150 1.11 1.04 -4.13
N ALA A 151 0.27 0.27 -4.80
CA ALA A 151 -0.44 -0.86 -4.21
C ALA A 151 0.45 -2.08 -3.86
N ALA A 152 1.73 -2.12 -4.27
CA ALA A 152 2.66 -3.15 -3.82
C ALA A 152 2.98 -3.06 -2.32
N ASP A 153 2.68 -1.93 -1.65
CA ASP A 153 2.72 -1.83 -0.19
C ASP A 153 2.02 -3.02 0.47
N PHE A 154 0.87 -3.45 -0.06
CA PHE A 154 0.13 -4.61 0.43
C PHE A 154 0.97 -5.90 0.44
N PHE A 155 1.67 -6.21 -0.66
CA PHE A 155 2.49 -7.41 -0.75
C PHE A 155 3.72 -7.33 0.17
N VAL A 156 4.37 -6.16 0.23
CA VAL A 156 5.52 -5.94 1.10
C VAL A 156 5.13 -6.08 2.58
N ILE A 157 4.01 -5.50 2.99
CA ILE A 157 3.48 -5.62 4.36
C ILE A 157 3.13 -7.08 4.68
N LYS A 158 2.45 -7.78 3.74
CA LYS A 158 2.06 -9.19 3.92
C LYS A 158 3.27 -10.11 4.12
N VAL A 159 4.28 -9.99 3.26
CA VAL A 159 5.50 -10.82 3.32
C VAL A 159 6.30 -10.53 4.59
N SER A 160 6.46 -9.25 4.94
CA SER A 160 7.18 -8.82 6.14
C SER A 160 6.50 -9.29 7.43
N GLY A 161 5.17 -9.11 7.51
CA GLY A 161 4.39 -9.58 8.66
C GLY A 161 4.47 -11.08 8.83
N ALA A 162 4.34 -11.84 7.72
CA ALA A 162 4.46 -13.29 7.74
C ALA A 162 5.85 -13.76 8.22
N MET A 163 6.93 -13.12 7.76
CA MET A 163 8.29 -13.44 8.23
C MET A 163 8.47 -13.07 9.71
N ALA A 164 7.98 -11.91 10.14
CA ALA A 164 8.05 -11.48 11.53
C ALA A 164 7.30 -12.43 12.50
N GLU A 165 6.17 -13.01 12.08
CA GLU A 165 5.43 -14.01 12.89
C GLU A 165 6.27 -15.29 13.15
N THR A 166 7.25 -15.61 12.30
CA THR A 166 8.17 -16.72 12.56
C THR A 166 9.23 -16.41 13.61
N LYS A 167 9.24 -15.19 14.16
CA LYS A 167 10.26 -14.66 15.07
C LYS A 167 11.67 -14.59 14.44
N ALA A 168 11.74 -14.46 13.12
CA ALA A 168 12.98 -14.22 12.40
C ALA A 168 13.66 -12.91 12.86
N PRO A 169 14.99 -12.80 12.75
CA PRO A 169 15.72 -11.57 13.09
C PRO A 169 15.35 -10.42 12.13
N LEU A 170 15.57 -9.17 12.57
CA LEU A 170 15.23 -7.96 11.81
C LEU A 170 15.85 -7.96 10.41
N SER A 171 17.08 -8.45 10.27
CA SER A 171 17.76 -8.58 8.97
C SER A 171 16.99 -9.46 7.97
N GLU A 172 16.39 -10.56 8.41
CA GLU A 172 15.60 -11.44 7.55
C GLU A 172 14.24 -10.85 7.20
N VAL A 173 13.57 -10.19 8.17
CA VAL A 173 12.32 -9.49 7.90
C VAL A 173 12.52 -8.37 6.88
N LYS A 174 13.60 -7.58 7.02
CA LYS A 174 13.99 -6.56 6.05
C LYS A 174 14.30 -7.16 4.69
N ARG A 175 15.12 -8.21 4.63
CA ARG A 175 15.53 -8.87 3.39
C ARG A 175 14.32 -9.33 2.56
N VAL A 176 13.33 -9.97 3.19
CA VAL A 176 12.14 -10.42 2.45
C VAL A 176 11.23 -9.26 2.06
N ALA A 177 11.17 -8.18 2.86
CA ALA A 177 10.47 -6.96 2.49
C ALA A 177 11.06 -6.32 1.22
N GLU A 178 12.38 -6.19 1.18
CA GLU A 178 13.11 -5.69 0.01
C GLU A 178 12.92 -6.61 -1.19
N LYS A 179 12.98 -7.92 -0.99
CA LYS A 179 12.72 -8.90 -2.05
C LYS A 179 11.31 -8.78 -2.62
N ALA A 180 10.28 -8.63 -1.79
CA ALA A 180 8.91 -8.43 -2.24
C ALA A 180 8.76 -7.12 -3.03
N ARG A 181 9.33 -6.00 -2.51
CA ARG A 181 9.38 -4.71 -3.19
C ARG A 181 10.03 -4.81 -4.56
N ASP A 182 11.21 -5.41 -4.64
CA ASP A 182 12.01 -5.47 -5.88
C ASP A 182 11.35 -6.34 -6.96
N ASN A 183 10.52 -7.31 -6.55
CA ASN A 183 9.75 -8.17 -7.43
C ASN A 183 8.32 -7.68 -7.71
N SER A 184 7.94 -6.49 -7.24
CA SER A 184 6.61 -5.93 -7.43
C SER A 184 6.62 -4.71 -8.34
N ARG A 185 5.59 -4.58 -9.20
CA ARG A 185 5.36 -3.40 -10.05
C ARG A 185 3.88 -3.10 -10.14
N THR A 186 3.59 -1.81 -10.24
CA THR A 186 2.22 -1.28 -10.36
C THR A 186 2.13 -0.27 -11.48
N PHE A 187 1.03 -0.32 -12.24
CA PHE A 187 0.66 0.74 -13.17
C PHE A 187 -0.82 1.11 -12.99
N ALA A 188 -1.12 2.40 -13.04
CA ALA A 188 -2.39 2.97 -12.63
C ALA A 188 -3.09 3.77 -13.73
N VAL A 189 -4.41 3.90 -13.64
CA VAL A 189 -5.22 4.80 -14.43
C VAL A 189 -6.27 5.47 -13.56
N ALA A 190 -6.52 6.77 -13.77
CA ALA A 190 -7.61 7.53 -13.15
C ALA A 190 -8.65 7.96 -14.19
N LEU A 191 -9.92 7.98 -13.76
CA LEU A 191 -11.10 8.42 -14.51
C LEU A 191 -11.67 9.73 -13.93
N SER A 192 -11.48 9.99 -12.64
CA SER A 192 -11.86 11.24 -11.98
C SER A 192 -10.89 11.57 -10.87
N PRO A 193 -10.77 12.86 -10.46
CA PRO A 193 -9.94 13.23 -9.33
C PRO A 193 -10.58 12.89 -7.97
N ALA A 194 -9.76 12.84 -6.92
CA ALA A 194 -10.22 12.96 -5.54
C ALA A 194 -10.41 14.43 -5.15
N THR A 195 -11.14 14.67 -4.05
CA THR A 195 -11.30 16.01 -3.47
C THR A 195 -10.65 16.07 -2.09
N ILE A 196 -9.64 16.92 -1.92
CA ILE A 196 -8.95 17.11 -0.64
C ILE A 196 -9.89 17.81 0.35
N PRO A 197 -10.21 17.21 1.52
CA PRO A 197 -11.19 17.78 2.45
C PRO A 197 -10.84 19.19 2.94
N SER A 198 -9.58 19.44 3.28
CA SER A 198 -9.12 20.73 3.82
C SER A 198 -9.22 21.88 2.84
N SER A 199 -9.00 21.65 1.54
CA SER A 199 -9.05 22.69 0.50
C SER A 199 -10.36 22.71 -0.28
N GLY A 200 -11.12 21.62 -0.28
CA GLY A 200 -12.30 21.43 -1.14
C GLY A 200 -11.98 21.36 -2.63
N LYS A 201 -10.69 21.25 -3.00
CA LYS A 201 -10.23 21.26 -4.39
C LYS A 201 -9.97 19.83 -4.90
N PRO A 202 -10.21 19.60 -6.20
CA PRO A 202 -9.80 18.33 -6.83
C PRO A 202 -8.28 18.24 -6.89
N THR A 203 -7.76 16.99 -6.84
CA THR A 203 -6.32 16.70 -6.92
C THR A 203 -5.73 16.99 -8.29
N PHE A 204 -6.52 16.85 -9.35
CA PHE A 204 -6.17 17.21 -10.73
C PHE A 204 -7.43 17.54 -11.54
N ALA A 205 -7.25 17.98 -12.79
CA ALA A 205 -8.35 18.20 -13.74
C ALA A 205 -8.29 17.18 -14.87
N ILE A 206 -9.45 16.67 -15.30
CA ILE A 206 -9.61 15.71 -16.40
C ILE A 206 -10.94 15.96 -17.10
N GLY A 207 -11.02 15.76 -18.41
CA GLY A 207 -12.27 15.88 -19.19
C GLY A 207 -13.21 14.68 -18.97
N GLU A 208 -14.51 14.86 -19.24
CA GLU A 208 -15.54 13.82 -19.05
C GLU A 208 -15.27 12.55 -19.84
N ASN A 209 -14.65 12.66 -21.02
CA ASN A 209 -14.34 11.54 -21.92
C ASN A 209 -12.85 11.24 -21.99
N GLU A 210 -12.12 11.51 -20.90
CA GLU A 210 -10.69 11.28 -20.79
C GLU A 210 -10.36 10.32 -19.65
N MET A 211 -9.21 9.64 -19.77
CA MET A 211 -8.56 8.90 -18.70
C MET A 211 -7.09 9.24 -18.63
N TYR A 212 -6.50 9.10 -17.44
CA TYR A 212 -5.13 9.54 -17.15
C TYR A 212 -4.29 8.41 -16.61
N PHE A 213 -3.42 7.84 -17.45
CA PHE A 213 -2.52 6.74 -17.10
C PHE A 213 -1.28 7.21 -16.35
N GLY A 214 -0.80 6.38 -15.42
CA GLY A 214 0.40 6.62 -14.61
C GLY A 214 0.21 7.65 -13.52
N ILE A 215 -1.03 7.88 -13.10
CA ILE A 215 -1.36 8.78 -11.98
C ILE A 215 -0.82 8.22 -10.66
N GLY A 216 -0.34 9.09 -9.77
CA GLY A 216 0.09 8.72 -8.43
C GLY A 216 -1.04 8.68 -7.41
N ALA A 217 -0.74 8.17 -6.21
CA ALA A 217 -1.71 7.98 -5.12
C ALA A 217 -2.33 9.29 -4.59
N HIS A 218 -1.67 10.43 -4.76
CA HIS A 218 -2.21 11.75 -4.35
C HIS A 218 -2.71 12.58 -5.54
N GLY A 219 -2.81 11.96 -6.74
CA GLY A 219 -3.16 12.67 -7.97
C GLY A 219 -1.96 13.34 -8.65
N GLU A 220 -0.72 12.89 -8.34
CA GLU A 220 0.48 13.38 -9.02
C GLU A 220 0.40 13.09 -10.52
N LYS A 221 1.02 13.97 -11.28
CA LYS A 221 0.99 13.96 -12.74
C LYS A 221 1.31 12.57 -13.31
N GLY A 222 0.39 12.06 -14.11
CA GLY A 222 0.57 10.83 -14.90
C GLY A 222 1.39 11.07 -16.16
N VAL A 223 1.54 10.01 -16.94
CA VAL A 223 2.39 10.00 -18.15
C VAL A 223 1.61 10.22 -19.45
N ARG A 224 0.31 9.84 -19.49
CA ARG A 224 -0.46 9.90 -20.72
C ARG A 224 -1.96 10.10 -20.46
N ARG A 225 -2.54 11.11 -21.13
CA ARG A 225 -4.01 11.24 -21.25
C ARG A 225 -4.47 10.61 -22.56
N THR A 226 -5.61 9.96 -22.52
CA THR A 226 -6.27 9.37 -23.69
C THR A 226 -7.76 9.65 -23.63
N PRO A 227 -8.50 9.55 -24.75
CA PRO A 227 -9.95 9.33 -24.70
C PRO A 227 -10.29 8.10 -23.84
N LEU A 228 -11.51 8.03 -23.38
CA LEU A 228 -11.99 6.89 -22.60
C LEU A 228 -11.87 5.60 -23.41
N LEU A 229 -11.11 4.64 -22.89
CA LEU A 229 -10.95 3.30 -23.44
C LEU A 229 -11.93 2.34 -22.79
N SER A 230 -12.20 1.23 -23.45
CA SER A 230 -12.93 0.11 -22.85
C SER A 230 -12.15 -0.52 -21.70
N ALA A 231 -12.81 -1.30 -20.85
CA ALA A 231 -12.17 -2.04 -19.78
C ALA A 231 -11.10 -3.02 -20.29
N ASP A 232 -11.34 -3.65 -21.45
CA ASP A 232 -10.40 -4.59 -22.07
C ASP A 232 -9.13 -3.87 -22.57
N GLU A 233 -9.27 -2.76 -23.29
CA GLU A 233 -8.14 -1.93 -23.74
C GLU A 233 -7.36 -1.35 -22.54
N THR A 234 -8.06 -0.91 -21.51
CA THR A 234 -7.45 -0.42 -20.26
C THR A 234 -6.62 -1.53 -19.60
N ALA A 235 -7.19 -2.73 -19.46
CA ALA A 235 -6.49 -3.88 -18.89
C ALA A 235 -5.25 -4.29 -19.71
N GLU A 236 -5.31 -4.19 -21.04
CA GLU A 236 -4.15 -4.44 -21.92
C GLU A 236 -3.01 -3.47 -21.65
N VAL A 237 -3.31 -2.18 -21.51
CA VAL A 237 -2.31 -1.15 -21.18
C VAL A 237 -1.72 -1.42 -19.81
N LEU A 238 -2.55 -1.58 -18.76
CA LEU A 238 -2.08 -1.77 -17.39
C LEU A 238 -1.22 -3.03 -17.25
N THR A 239 -1.70 -4.15 -17.77
CA THR A 239 -1.00 -5.44 -17.70
C THR A 239 0.30 -5.41 -18.51
N GLY A 240 0.26 -4.78 -19.69
CA GLY A 240 1.41 -4.69 -20.58
C GLY A 240 2.57 -3.89 -19.98
N GLU A 241 2.28 -2.76 -19.32
CA GLU A 241 3.29 -1.92 -18.68
C GLU A 241 3.95 -2.66 -17.50
N VAL A 242 3.15 -3.28 -16.63
CA VAL A 242 3.65 -4.02 -15.47
C VAL A 242 4.46 -5.24 -15.90
N ALA A 243 3.95 -6.05 -16.83
CA ALA A 243 4.63 -7.25 -17.29
C ALA A 243 5.97 -6.94 -18.00
N ARG A 244 6.03 -5.84 -18.77
CA ARG A 244 7.23 -5.38 -19.44
C ARG A 244 8.30 -4.95 -18.46
N ASP A 245 7.95 -4.14 -17.45
CA ASP A 245 8.89 -3.63 -16.45
C ASP A 245 9.40 -4.74 -15.52
N LEU A 246 8.56 -5.73 -15.19
CA LEU A 246 8.99 -6.94 -14.48
C LEU A 246 9.82 -7.90 -15.36
N GLY A 247 9.84 -7.73 -16.68
CA GLY A 247 10.49 -8.65 -17.61
C GLY A 247 9.86 -10.04 -17.59
N LEU A 248 8.51 -10.12 -17.51
CA LEU A 248 7.80 -11.41 -17.47
C LEU A 248 7.80 -12.04 -18.89
N GLY A 249 8.35 -13.23 -19.01
CA GLY A 249 8.61 -13.90 -20.30
C GLY A 249 7.80 -15.15 -20.59
N GLY A 250 6.95 -15.64 -19.64
CA GLY A 250 6.00 -16.71 -19.91
C GLY A 250 6.26 -18.05 -19.20
N SER A 251 7.11 -18.07 -18.19
CA SER A 251 7.28 -19.24 -17.29
C SER A 251 7.20 -18.86 -15.83
N GLU A 252 6.92 -17.59 -15.55
CA GLU A 252 6.89 -17.05 -14.20
C GLU A 252 5.52 -17.25 -13.55
N GLU A 253 5.54 -17.29 -12.22
CA GLU A 253 4.35 -17.25 -11.37
C GLU A 253 4.27 -15.88 -10.69
N VAL A 254 3.05 -15.32 -10.62
CA VAL A 254 2.82 -14.01 -9.99
C VAL A 254 1.66 -14.06 -9.01
N ASN A 255 1.69 -13.20 -7.99
CA ASN A 255 0.48 -12.72 -7.33
C ASN A 255 -0.03 -11.49 -8.08
N LEU A 256 -1.34 -11.43 -8.29
CA LEU A 256 -2.04 -10.35 -8.99
C LEU A 256 -2.90 -9.56 -8.01
N LEU A 257 -2.84 -8.24 -8.07
CA LEU A 257 -3.76 -7.34 -7.41
C LEU A 257 -4.39 -6.40 -8.43
N VAL A 258 -5.72 -6.43 -8.55
CA VAL A 258 -6.52 -5.44 -9.27
C VAL A 258 -7.15 -4.52 -8.24
N ASN A 259 -6.56 -3.33 -8.10
CA ASN A 259 -6.87 -2.38 -7.05
C ASN A 259 -7.75 -1.25 -7.57
N GLY A 260 -8.81 -0.92 -6.84
CA GLY A 260 -9.64 0.27 -7.06
C GLY A 260 -9.17 1.45 -6.23
N TYR A 261 -9.41 2.68 -6.74
CA TYR A 261 -9.00 3.90 -6.04
C TYR A 261 -10.09 4.55 -5.19
N GLY A 262 -11.19 3.84 -4.94
CA GLY A 262 -12.28 4.24 -4.03
C GLY A 262 -13.65 4.32 -4.69
N SER A 263 -13.80 5.00 -5.82
CA SER A 263 -15.09 5.10 -6.53
C SER A 263 -15.35 4.06 -7.59
N THR A 264 -14.33 3.35 -8.07
CA THR A 264 -14.51 2.25 -9.03
C THR A 264 -15.14 1.05 -8.33
N THR A 265 -16.26 0.58 -8.88
CA THR A 265 -17.03 -0.50 -8.27
C THR A 265 -16.35 -1.86 -8.40
N LEU A 266 -16.65 -2.79 -7.47
CA LEU A 266 -16.18 -4.17 -7.59
C LEU A 266 -16.57 -4.83 -8.90
N MET A 267 -17.76 -4.52 -9.42
CA MET A 267 -18.21 -5.02 -10.72
C MET A 267 -17.25 -4.61 -11.85
N GLU A 268 -16.83 -3.35 -11.89
CA GLU A 268 -15.88 -2.85 -12.88
C GLU A 268 -14.50 -3.49 -12.70
N LEU A 269 -14.03 -3.60 -11.46
CA LEU A 269 -12.75 -4.28 -11.14
C LEU A 269 -12.76 -5.76 -11.57
N PHE A 270 -13.88 -6.48 -11.42
CA PHE A 270 -14.00 -7.85 -11.91
C PHE A 270 -13.98 -7.93 -13.44
N ILE A 271 -14.55 -6.94 -14.15
CA ILE A 271 -14.46 -6.86 -15.62
C ILE A 271 -12.99 -6.67 -16.05
N VAL A 272 -12.26 -5.75 -15.42
CA VAL A 272 -10.81 -5.55 -15.65
C VAL A 272 -10.04 -6.84 -15.34
N ASN A 273 -10.25 -7.44 -14.16
CA ASN A 273 -9.60 -8.68 -13.76
C ASN A 273 -9.81 -9.83 -14.78
N ARG A 274 -11.02 -9.99 -15.31
CA ARG A 274 -11.31 -10.99 -16.34
C ARG A 274 -10.35 -10.87 -17.53
N LYS A 275 -10.12 -9.66 -18.01
CA LYS A 275 -9.23 -9.42 -19.15
C LYS A 275 -7.75 -9.59 -18.77
N VAL A 276 -7.34 -9.09 -17.60
CA VAL A 276 -5.97 -9.28 -17.06
C VAL A 276 -5.60 -10.76 -17.00
N GLN A 277 -6.48 -11.59 -16.44
CA GLN A 277 -6.31 -13.06 -16.36
C GLN A 277 -6.19 -13.68 -17.75
N GLY A 278 -6.97 -13.22 -18.73
CA GLY A 278 -6.89 -13.66 -20.12
C GLY A 278 -5.52 -13.38 -20.73
N ILE A 279 -5.01 -12.14 -20.57
CA ILE A 279 -3.72 -11.71 -21.08
C ILE A 279 -2.58 -12.53 -20.46
N LEU A 280 -2.60 -12.74 -19.13
CA LEU A 280 -1.55 -13.51 -18.44
C LEU A 280 -1.54 -14.96 -18.91
N ARG A 281 -2.72 -15.57 -19.11
CA ARG A 281 -2.85 -16.94 -19.67
C ARG A 281 -2.28 -17.03 -21.08
N GLU A 282 -2.60 -16.08 -21.96
CA GLU A 282 -2.08 -16.03 -23.34
C GLU A 282 -0.57 -15.87 -23.38
N ARG A 283 0.00 -15.20 -22.38
CA ARG A 283 1.46 -15.03 -22.19
C ARG A 283 2.11 -16.19 -21.42
N HIS A 284 1.37 -17.23 -21.06
CA HIS A 284 1.85 -18.37 -20.25
C HIS A 284 2.42 -17.95 -18.88
N ILE A 285 1.93 -16.86 -18.29
CA ILE A 285 2.27 -16.42 -16.94
C ILE A 285 1.22 -17.00 -16.00
N SER A 286 1.66 -17.78 -15.01
CA SER A 286 0.75 -18.37 -14.01
C SER A 286 0.43 -17.37 -12.90
N VAL A 287 -0.84 -17.38 -12.48
CA VAL A 287 -1.31 -16.57 -11.38
C VAL A 287 -1.57 -17.48 -10.18
N HIS A 288 -0.77 -17.33 -9.12
CA HIS A 288 -0.92 -18.09 -7.88
C HIS A 288 -2.14 -17.63 -7.08
N ARG A 289 -2.23 -16.31 -6.85
CA ARG A 289 -3.34 -15.69 -6.12
C ARG A 289 -3.75 -14.38 -6.77
N THR A 290 -5.05 -14.10 -6.70
CA THR A 290 -5.61 -12.83 -7.19
C THR A 290 -6.37 -12.14 -6.08
N GLU A 291 -6.06 -10.87 -5.86
CA GLU A 291 -6.80 -9.97 -5.01
C GLU A 291 -7.52 -8.92 -5.88
N VAL A 292 -8.79 -8.65 -5.61
CA VAL A 292 -9.59 -7.64 -6.33
C VAL A 292 -10.37 -6.81 -5.32
N GLY A 293 -10.16 -5.51 -5.33
CA GLY A 293 -10.87 -4.60 -4.42
C GLY A 293 -10.12 -3.31 -4.17
N ASN A 294 -10.48 -2.62 -3.09
CA ASN A 294 -9.77 -1.44 -2.62
C ASN A 294 -8.71 -1.85 -1.60
N PHE A 295 -7.45 -1.71 -1.95
CA PHE A 295 -6.29 -2.03 -1.11
C PHE A 295 -5.44 -0.80 -0.81
N LEU A 296 -5.30 0.08 -1.80
CA LEU A 296 -4.81 1.44 -1.69
C LEU A 296 -5.79 2.33 -2.45
N THR A 297 -6.44 3.27 -1.75
CA THR A 297 -7.38 4.20 -2.37
C THR A 297 -6.79 5.62 -2.46
N THR A 298 -7.49 6.49 -3.13
CA THR A 298 -7.25 7.94 -3.14
C THR A 298 -8.60 8.61 -2.88
N GLN A 299 -9.10 8.44 -1.66
CA GLN A 299 -10.46 8.87 -1.29
C GLN A 299 -11.52 8.37 -2.29
N GLU A 300 -12.24 9.28 -2.95
CA GLU A 300 -13.26 8.99 -3.97
C GLU A 300 -12.74 9.06 -5.41
N MET A 301 -11.45 8.97 -5.66
CA MET A 301 -10.91 8.91 -7.02
C MET A 301 -11.49 7.70 -7.76
N ALA A 302 -12.00 7.89 -8.97
CA ALA A 302 -12.34 6.79 -9.85
C ALA A 302 -11.11 6.38 -10.68
N GLY A 303 -10.90 5.08 -10.79
CA GLY A 303 -9.76 4.49 -11.49
C GLY A 303 -9.36 3.17 -10.86
N CYS A 304 -8.32 2.57 -11.41
CA CYS A 304 -7.76 1.32 -10.91
C CYS A 304 -6.27 1.21 -11.20
N SER A 305 -5.64 0.21 -10.57
CA SER A 305 -4.29 -0.21 -10.90
C SER A 305 -4.19 -1.73 -11.00
N VAL A 306 -3.21 -2.18 -11.77
CA VAL A 306 -2.76 -3.57 -11.79
C VAL A 306 -1.39 -3.62 -11.12
N THR A 307 -1.27 -4.48 -10.10
CA THR A 307 -0.02 -4.78 -9.42
C THR A 307 0.30 -6.25 -9.60
N MET A 308 1.53 -6.58 -9.96
CA MET A 308 2.01 -7.94 -9.98
C MET A 308 3.26 -8.06 -9.11
N MET A 309 3.35 -9.13 -8.34
CA MET A 309 4.55 -9.53 -7.65
C MET A 309 5.02 -10.87 -8.21
N ARG A 310 6.22 -10.91 -8.82
CA ARG A 310 6.85 -12.17 -9.25
C ARG A 310 7.15 -13.01 -8.03
N LEU A 311 6.81 -14.29 -8.09
CA LEU A 311 6.99 -15.23 -7.01
C LEU A 311 8.21 -16.14 -7.24
N ASP A 312 8.90 -16.44 -6.15
CA ASP A 312 9.66 -17.66 -5.96
C ASP A 312 9.05 -18.45 -4.79
N GLU A 313 9.63 -19.58 -4.45
CA GLU A 313 9.12 -20.47 -3.39
C GLU A 313 9.01 -19.75 -2.03
N GLU A 314 9.97 -18.87 -1.69
CA GLU A 314 9.96 -18.13 -0.43
C GLU A 314 8.83 -17.10 -0.39
N LEU A 315 8.71 -16.24 -1.41
CA LEU A 315 7.65 -15.24 -1.48
C LEU A 315 6.27 -15.90 -1.53
N ARG A 316 6.12 -16.98 -2.28
CA ARG A 316 4.88 -17.78 -2.33
C ARG A 316 4.47 -18.26 -0.95
N ARG A 317 5.39 -18.94 -0.23
CA ARG A 317 5.15 -19.44 1.13
C ARG A 317 4.76 -18.32 2.11
N LEU A 318 5.42 -17.15 2.03
CA LEU A 318 5.10 -16.01 2.89
C LEU A 318 3.77 -15.36 2.55
N CYS A 319 3.39 -15.30 1.27
CA CYS A 319 2.07 -14.86 0.84
C CYS A 319 0.95 -15.78 1.30
N ASP A 320 1.20 -17.09 1.34
CA ASP A 320 0.23 -18.10 1.79
C ASP A 320 0.12 -18.23 3.32
N ALA A 321 1.03 -17.58 4.07
CA ALA A 321 0.98 -17.62 5.52
C ALA A 321 -0.30 -16.94 6.06
N PRO A 322 -0.87 -17.44 7.17
CA PRO A 322 -2.09 -16.89 7.76
C PRO A 322 -2.02 -15.38 8.02
N ALA A 323 -3.12 -14.69 7.78
CA ALA A 323 -3.29 -13.29 8.09
C ALA A 323 -4.69 -13.02 8.63
N MET A 324 -4.79 -12.12 9.62
CA MET A 324 -6.06 -11.66 10.16
C MET A 324 -5.94 -10.19 10.56
N THR A 325 -6.53 -9.34 9.75
CA THR A 325 -6.59 -7.88 9.95
C THR A 325 -8.03 -7.40 9.72
N PRO A 326 -8.37 -6.15 10.02
CA PRO A 326 -9.67 -5.59 9.67
C PRO A 326 -10.04 -5.71 8.18
N ALA A 327 -9.08 -5.53 7.29
CA ALA A 327 -9.33 -5.49 5.84
C ALA A 327 -8.89 -6.75 5.08
N TYR A 328 -8.19 -7.70 5.72
CA TYR A 328 -7.68 -8.90 5.05
C TYR A 328 -7.69 -10.13 5.95
N ARG A 329 -8.13 -11.25 5.39
CA ARG A 329 -8.14 -12.57 6.06
C ARG A 329 -7.67 -13.65 5.09
N LEU A 330 -6.75 -14.47 5.57
CA LEU A 330 -6.19 -15.60 4.87
C LEU A 330 -6.00 -16.79 5.81
#